data_cfa2ab134506f916a2724b9757d0e1c3
#
_entry.id   cfa2ab134506f916a2724b9757d0e1c3
#
_cell.length_a   1.000
_cell.length_b   1.000
_cell.length_c   1.000
_cell.angle_alpha   90.00
_cell.angle_beta   90.00
_cell.angle_gamma   90.00
#
_symmetry.space_group_name_H-M   'P 1'
#
loop_
_entity.id
_entity.type
_entity.pdbx_description
1 polymer ?
#
loop_
_entity_poly.entity_id
_entity_poly.type
_entity_poly.pdbx_seq_one_letter_code
_entity_poly.pdbx_strand_id
1 'polypeptide(L)'
;MNDRPWLNPGKNKKKTGRIFCLLALVVVILAFPAAGTCNATAAVKLGNEVLLESYSHLIDGKKVGLVTNQTGVDSRGISFIDILTATKGMKLIALYSPEHGIDGTAKAGTWVESYIHPRFDIPVYSLYGSTRMPTYEMLLKIEVLLFDIQDIGARSYTYMSTLQYCLVAAKKYNKPLIVLDRPNPLGGMIVEGPVLEDPFKSFMGVDNLPMAHGMTAGELARFFNRNIGADLTVIPMEGYNRDMSFNDTGLPFVQTSPNIPDLNSVYGYMATGLGEGTGVFQAEKFRWIGGEGLDAVRFAELLNGAGLPGVFFVPETRGTAGGVRLEIRDPYSFNPAKSGIYALAYAFMLGDFKVP
;
A
#
# COMPACT_ATOMS: atom_id res chain seq x y z
N MET A 1 -18.14 78.32 42.03
CA MET A 1 -19.01 79.40 41.66
C MET A 1 -20.11 78.75 40.83
N ASN A 2 -21.18 78.52 41.48
CA ASN A 2 -22.48 79.23 41.43
C ASN A 2 -23.09 79.06 40.04
N ASP A 3 -24.33 78.67 39.78
CA ASP A 3 -25.48 78.38 40.69
C ASP A 3 -26.57 77.74 39.82
N ARG A 4 -27.39 76.94 40.47
CA ARG A 4 -28.75 76.52 40.03
C ARG A 4 -29.67 77.77 40.01
N PRO A 5 -30.93 77.84 39.66
CA PRO A 5 -31.97 76.72 39.87
C PRO A 5 -33.23 76.84 38.98
N TRP A 6 -34.15 75.82 39.20
CA TRP A 6 -35.61 75.85 39.33
C TRP A 6 -36.49 76.13 38.09
N LEU A 7 -37.65 75.65 37.82
CA LEU A 7 -38.79 74.93 38.48
C LEU A 7 -39.73 74.39 37.42
N ASN A 8 -40.39 73.33 37.76
CA ASN A 8 -41.67 72.73 37.32
C ASN A 8 -42.87 73.73 37.39
N PRO A 9 -44.14 73.35 37.08
CA PRO A 9 -44.78 72.26 36.34
C PRO A 9 -45.95 72.73 35.44
N GLY A 10 -46.50 71.80 34.67
CA GLY A 10 -47.82 72.07 34.05
C GLY A 10 -48.47 70.85 33.43
N LYS A 11 -49.51 70.41 34.15
CA LYS A 11 -50.43 69.37 33.77
C LYS A 11 -51.25 69.70 32.52
N ASN A 12 -51.53 68.79 31.58
CA ASN A 12 -52.82 68.16 31.42
C ASN A 12 -53.14 67.57 30.05
N LYS A 13 -53.80 66.47 30.09
CA LYS A 13 -54.88 65.95 29.25
C LYS A 13 -54.59 64.97 28.13
N LYS A 14 -55.11 63.83 28.39
CA LYS A 14 -55.43 62.66 27.55
C LYS A 14 -55.95 63.03 26.16
N LYS A 15 -55.44 62.35 25.16
CA LYS A 15 -56.21 61.89 23.97
C LYS A 15 -55.71 60.52 23.53
N THR A 16 -56.61 59.56 23.65
CA THR A 16 -56.55 58.23 23.14
C THR A 16 -56.39 58.28 21.60
N GLY A 17 -55.33 57.76 21.12
CA GLY A 17 -55.13 57.43 19.67
C GLY A 17 -54.58 56.01 19.56
N ARG A 18 -55.39 55.08 19.11
CA ARG A 18 -54.99 53.75 18.79
C ARG A 18 -54.07 53.85 17.58
N ILE A 19 -52.78 53.55 17.76
CA ILE A 19 -51.84 53.32 16.65
C ILE A 19 -51.66 51.80 16.55
N PHE A 20 -52.11 51.27 15.45
CA PHE A 20 -51.82 49.90 14.98
C PHE A 20 -50.31 49.80 14.74
N CYS A 21 -49.59 49.10 15.58
CA CYS A 21 -48.23 48.66 15.27
C CYS A 21 -48.29 47.44 14.37
N LEU A 22 -48.07 47.61 13.06
CA LEU A 22 -47.74 46.52 12.18
C LEU A 22 -46.33 46.03 12.57
N LEU A 23 -46.25 44.88 13.22
CA LEU A 23 -44.99 44.15 13.31
C LEU A 23 -44.70 43.50 11.95
N ALA A 24 -43.79 44.10 11.21
CA ALA A 24 -43.18 43.47 10.06
C ALA A 24 -42.25 42.36 10.55
N LEU A 25 -42.69 41.11 10.46
CA LEU A 25 -41.88 39.93 10.71
C LEU A 25 -40.88 39.78 9.57
N VAL A 26 -39.62 40.26 9.72
CA VAL A 26 -38.53 39.97 8.78
C VAL A 26 -38.11 38.54 9.02
N VAL A 27 -38.56 37.62 8.15
CA VAL A 27 -38.09 36.26 8.08
C VAL A 27 -36.70 36.31 7.38
N VAL A 28 -35.62 36.31 8.13
CA VAL A 28 -34.30 36.08 7.63
C VAL A 28 -34.18 34.58 7.30
N ILE A 29 -34.39 34.24 6.03
CA ILE A 29 -34.03 32.91 5.49
C ILE A 29 -32.53 32.84 5.47
N LEU A 30 -31.94 32.27 6.54
CA LEU A 30 -30.57 31.79 6.51
C LEU A 30 -30.52 30.64 5.49
N ALA A 31 -30.10 30.95 4.27
CA ALA A 31 -29.70 29.93 3.31
C ALA A 31 -28.45 29.26 3.88
N PHE A 32 -28.65 28.14 4.58
CA PHE A 32 -27.56 27.20 4.82
C PHE A 32 -27.07 26.76 3.45
N PRO A 33 -25.77 26.90 3.12
CA PRO A 33 -25.24 26.23 1.97
C PRO A 33 -25.54 24.73 2.18
N ALA A 34 -26.25 24.14 1.24
CA ALA A 34 -26.43 22.69 1.23
C ALA A 34 -25.03 22.09 1.36
N ALA A 35 -24.79 21.41 2.49
CA ALA A 35 -23.60 20.64 2.68
C ALA A 35 -23.52 19.74 1.43
N GLY A 36 -22.54 20.00 0.56
CA GLY A 36 -22.30 19.16 -0.57
C GLY A 36 -22.22 17.74 -0.04
N THR A 37 -23.10 16.88 -0.49
CA THR A 37 -23.00 15.45 -0.24
C THR A 37 -21.63 15.10 -0.79
N CYS A 38 -20.65 14.91 0.12
CA CYS A 38 -19.44 14.22 -0.21
C CYS A 38 -19.92 12.85 -0.71
N ASN A 39 -20.01 12.69 -2.02
CA ASN A 39 -20.20 11.37 -2.59
C ASN A 39 -18.98 10.59 -2.10
N ALA A 40 -19.17 9.76 -1.09
CA ALA A 40 -18.20 8.74 -0.77
C ALA A 40 -18.00 7.99 -2.08
N THR A 41 -16.85 8.21 -2.73
CA THR A 41 -16.46 7.39 -3.88
C THR A 41 -16.58 5.96 -3.40
N ALA A 42 -17.35 5.15 -4.12
CA ALA A 42 -17.47 3.74 -3.78
C ALA A 42 -16.05 3.18 -3.65
N ALA A 43 -15.78 2.45 -2.58
CA ALA A 43 -14.49 1.81 -2.39
C ALA A 43 -14.17 0.98 -3.63
N VAL A 44 -12.90 0.95 -4.04
CA VAL A 44 -12.44 0.11 -5.15
C VAL A 44 -12.78 -1.34 -4.83
N LYS A 45 -13.41 -2.05 -5.77
CA LYS A 45 -13.58 -3.49 -5.69
C LYS A 45 -12.30 -4.18 -6.16
N LEU A 46 -11.80 -5.07 -5.35
CA LEU A 46 -10.60 -5.86 -5.67
C LEU A 46 -10.92 -6.97 -6.66
N GLY A 47 -9.90 -7.46 -7.36
CA GLY A 47 -10.06 -8.54 -8.33
C GLY A 47 -10.67 -9.82 -7.74
N ASN A 48 -10.49 -10.09 -6.44
CA ASN A 48 -11.11 -11.24 -5.77
C ASN A 48 -12.64 -11.09 -5.61
N GLU A 49 -13.15 -9.88 -5.38
CA GLU A 49 -14.58 -9.59 -5.34
C GLU A 49 -15.19 -9.68 -6.75
N VAL A 50 -14.52 -9.08 -7.73
CA VAL A 50 -14.93 -9.10 -9.14
C VAL A 50 -14.94 -10.53 -9.70
N LEU A 51 -13.97 -11.39 -9.29
CA LEU A 51 -13.97 -12.82 -9.63
C LEU A 51 -15.27 -13.48 -9.20
N LEU A 52 -15.69 -13.30 -7.96
CA LEU A 52 -16.88 -13.98 -7.42
C LEU A 52 -18.17 -13.41 -8.00
N GLU A 53 -18.24 -12.10 -8.23
CA GLU A 53 -19.44 -11.44 -8.75
C GLU A 53 -19.67 -11.71 -10.25
N SER A 54 -18.61 -11.66 -11.06
CA SER A 54 -18.74 -11.61 -12.53
C SER A 54 -18.03 -12.75 -13.25
N TYR A 55 -17.07 -13.41 -12.62
CA TYR A 55 -16.22 -14.42 -13.27
C TYR A 55 -16.17 -15.74 -12.51
N SER A 56 -17.12 -16.04 -11.61
CA SER A 56 -17.14 -17.26 -10.80
C SER A 56 -17.09 -18.54 -11.64
N HIS A 57 -17.65 -18.51 -12.85
CA HIS A 57 -17.62 -19.62 -13.82
C HIS A 57 -16.19 -20.11 -14.15
N LEU A 58 -15.17 -19.27 -13.95
CA LEU A 58 -13.77 -19.65 -14.17
C LEU A 58 -13.25 -20.65 -13.12
N ILE A 59 -13.88 -20.70 -11.94
CA ILE A 59 -13.47 -21.53 -10.81
C ILE A 59 -14.57 -22.43 -10.26
N ASP A 60 -15.82 -22.27 -10.69
CA ASP A 60 -16.95 -23.06 -10.23
C ASP A 60 -16.71 -24.56 -10.47
N GLY A 61 -16.84 -25.36 -9.42
CA GLY A 61 -16.64 -26.81 -9.43
C GLY A 61 -15.20 -27.28 -9.56
N LYS A 62 -14.24 -26.38 -9.90
CA LYS A 62 -12.82 -26.72 -10.09
C LYS A 62 -12.08 -26.86 -8.76
N LYS A 63 -11.03 -27.65 -8.78
CA LYS A 63 -10.07 -27.77 -7.68
C LYS A 63 -9.09 -26.60 -7.74
N VAL A 64 -9.25 -25.67 -6.82
CA VAL A 64 -8.52 -24.40 -6.75
C VAL A 64 -7.29 -24.52 -5.86
N GLY A 65 -6.15 -24.05 -6.34
CA GLY A 65 -5.00 -23.69 -5.53
C GLY A 65 -4.93 -22.17 -5.39
N LEU A 66 -4.61 -21.63 -4.22
CA LEU A 66 -4.53 -20.20 -3.97
C LEU A 66 -3.15 -19.80 -3.46
N VAL A 67 -2.45 -18.98 -4.23
CA VAL A 67 -1.22 -18.29 -3.80
C VAL A 67 -1.64 -17.03 -3.06
N THR A 68 -1.41 -16.97 -1.75
CA THR A 68 -1.88 -15.88 -0.91
C THR A 68 -1.12 -15.79 0.41
N ASN A 69 -1.41 -14.76 1.16
CA ASN A 69 -1.02 -14.58 2.56
C ASN A 69 -2.11 -13.75 3.27
N GLN A 70 -1.79 -13.20 4.46
CA GLN A 70 -2.71 -12.37 5.24
C GLN A 70 -3.24 -11.13 4.50
N THR A 71 -2.61 -10.72 3.40
CA THR A 71 -3.05 -9.56 2.60
C THR A 71 -4.13 -9.92 1.59
N GLY A 72 -4.40 -11.22 1.36
CA GLY A 72 -5.45 -11.71 0.49
C GLY A 72 -6.83 -11.55 1.13
N VAL A 73 -7.29 -10.30 1.22
CA VAL A 73 -8.61 -9.93 1.80
C VAL A 73 -9.47 -9.21 0.76
N ASP A 74 -10.78 -9.16 1.00
CA ASP A 74 -11.71 -8.32 0.24
C ASP A 74 -11.66 -6.84 0.70
N SER A 75 -12.44 -5.96 0.10
CA SER A 75 -12.50 -4.53 0.45
C SER A 75 -12.98 -4.26 1.88
N ARG A 76 -13.56 -5.26 2.55
CA ARG A 76 -14.00 -5.21 3.95
C ARG A 76 -12.98 -5.79 4.92
N GLY A 77 -11.84 -6.29 4.43
CA GLY A 77 -10.82 -6.94 5.23
C GLY A 77 -11.10 -8.41 5.56
N ILE A 78 -12.03 -9.07 4.86
CA ILE A 78 -12.35 -10.49 5.08
C ILE A 78 -11.41 -11.35 4.25
N SER A 79 -10.79 -12.36 4.88
CA SER A 79 -9.86 -13.27 4.22
C SER A 79 -10.49 -13.98 3.02
N PHE A 80 -9.82 -13.94 1.88
CA PHE A 80 -10.29 -14.65 0.68
C PHE A 80 -10.23 -16.17 0.83
N ILE A 81 -9.36 -16.71 1.70
CA ILE A 81 -9.37 -18.11 2.09
C ILE A 81 -10.71 -18.46 2.75
N ASP A 82 -11.18 -17.64 3.70
CA ASP A 82 -12.45 -17.86 4.38
C ASP A 82 -13.63 -17.74 3.41
N ILE A 83 -13.59 -16.76 2.51
CA ILE A 83 -14.63 -16.58 1.50
C ILE A 83 -14.72 -17.80 0.58
N LEU A 84 -13.61 -18.26 0.02
CA LEU A 84 -13.59 -19.42 -0.88
C LEU A 84 -14.06 -20.70 -0.19
N THR A 85 -13.65 -20.90 1.07
CA THR A 85 -14.04 -22.11 1.83
C THR A 85 -15.51 -22.11 2.24
N ALA A 86 -16.11 -20.93 2.46
CA ALA A 86 -17.52 -20.78 2.80
C ALA A 86 -18.44 -20.76 1.57
N THR A 87 -17.92 -20.48 0.37
CA THR A 87 -18.73 -20.35 -0.85
C THR A 87 -19.07 -21.74 -1.42
N LYS A 88 -20.38 -22.00 -1.53
CA LYS A 88 -20.87 -23.28 -2.09
C LYS A 88 -20.40 -23.46 -3.54
N GLY A 89 -19.87 -24.63 -3.85
CA GLY A 89 -19.38 -24.95 -5.19
C GLY A 89 -17.89 -24.71 -5.38
N MET A 90 -17.24 -23.91 -4.52
CA MET A 90 -15.79 -23.70 -4.55
C MET A 90 -15.06 -24.87 -3.86
N LYS A 91 -13.92 -25.26 -4.43
CA LYS A 91 -13.12 -26.39 -3.91
C LYS A 91 -11.67 -25.93 -3.72
N LEU A 92 -11.42 -25.13 -2.68
CA LEU A 92 -10.05 -24.77 -2.31
C LEU A 92 -9.36 -26.02 -1.73
N ILE A 93 -8.29 -26.48 -2.39
CA ILE A 93 -7.63 -27.75 -2.01
C ILE A 93 -6.15 -27.59 -1.66
N ALA A 94 -5.56 -26.43 -1.92
CA ALA A 94 -4.17 -26.12 -1.57
C ALA A 94 -3.97 -24.62 -1.43
N LEU A 95 -3.11 -24.22 -0.50
CA LEU A 95 -2.59 -22.88 -0.31
C LEU A 95 -1.09 -22.86 -0.66
N TYR A 96 -0.62 -21.72 -1.16
CA TYR A 96 0.80 -21.48 -1.46
C TYR A 96 1.18 -20.16 -0.83
N SER A 97 2.15 -20.19 0.10
CA SER A 97 2.57 -19.00 0.84
C SER A 97 3.88 -18.42 0.30
N PRO A 98 3.98 -17.10 0.14
CA PRO A 98 5.23 -16.41 -0.22
C PRO A 98 6.16 -16.29 1.00
N GLU A 99 7.20 -15.47 0.87
CA GLU A 99 8.01 -14.99 2.01
C GLU A 99 7.10 -14.49 3.13
N HIS A 100 7.53 -14.60 4.36
CA HIS A 100 6.78 -14.35 5.60
C HIS A 100 5.68 -15.36 5.94
N GLY A 101 5.38 -16.34 5.07
CA GLY A 101 4.36 -17.36 5.32
C GLY A 101 2.93 -16.89 5.04
N ILE A 102 1.97 -17.77 5.33
CA ILE A 102 0.54 -17.49 5.07
C ILE A 102 -0.01 -16.39 6.00
N ASP A 103 0.54 -16.29 7.21
CA ASP A 103 0.12 -15.32 8.23
C ASP A 103 0.96 -14.04 8.22
N GLY A 104 1.98 -13.95 7.36
CA GLY A 104 2.84 -12.78 7.23
C GLY A 104 3.74 -12.50 8.44
N THR A 105 3.99 -13.48 9.31
CA THR A 105 4.66 -13.27 10.61
C THR A 105 6.13 -13.68 10.64
N ALA A 106 6.58 -14.52 9.69
CA ALA A 106 7.97 -14.94 9.63
C ALA A 106 8.89 -13.75 9.31
N LYS A 107 10.07 -13.72 9.93
CA LYS A 107 11.07 -12.67 9.66
C LYS A 107 11.55 -12.71 8.21
N ALA A 108 11.95 -11.56 7.68
CA ALA A 108 12.53 -11.46 6.34
C ALA A 108 13.72 -12.41 6.17
N GLY A 109 13.82 -13.08 5.02
CA GLY A 109 14.87 -14.04 4.73
C GLY A 109 14.75 -15.39 5.45
N THR A 110 13.80 -15.55 6.36
CA THR A 110 13.65 -16.79 7.12
C THR A 110 12.98 -17.88 6.27
N TRP A 111 13.52 -19.07 6.34
CA TRP A 111 12.92 -20.27 5.75
C TRP A 111 11.53 -20.55 6.33
N VAL A 112 10.57 -20.81 5.47
CA VAL A 112 9.19 -21.16 5.84
C VAL A 112 8.92 -22.61 5.42
N GLU A 113 8.47 -23.42 6.36
CA GLU A 113 8.11 -24.82 6.09
C GLU A 113 6.70 -24.97 5.51
N SER A 114 6.50 -26.05 4.74
CA SER A 114 5.16 -26.48 4.30
C SER A 114 4.47 -27.28 5.41
N TYR A 115 3.14 -27.14 5.54
CA TYR A 115 2.38 -27.81 6.58
C TYR A 115 0.92 -28.04 6.15
N ILE A 116 0.14 -28.74 6.96
CA ILE A 116 -1.32 -28.86 6.77
C ILE A 116 -1.99 -27.78 7.60
N HIS A 117 -2.85 -26.98 6.95
CA HIS A 117 -3.54 -25.86 7.61
C HIS A 117 -4.49 -26.40 8.70
N PRO A 118 -4.35 -25.98 9.97
CA PRO A 118 -5.04 -26.63 11.09
C PRO A 118 -6.57 -26.46 11.05
N ARG A 119 -7.08 -25.41 10.43
CA ARG A 119 -8.52 -25.11 10.35
C ARG A 119 -9.17 -25.72 9.11
N PHE A 120 -8.46 -25.79 7.99
CA PHE A 120 -9.04 -26.16 6.70
C PHE A 120 -8.65 -27.57 6.25
N ASP A 121 -7.70 -28.21 6.93
CA ASP A 121 -7.17 -29.55 6.61
C ASP A 121 -6.68 -29.68 5.15
N ILE A 122 -6.08 -28.61 4.62
CA ILE A 122 -5.48 -28.57 3.29
C ILE A 122 -4.00 -28.20 3.37
N PRO A 123 -3.16 -28.64 2.42
CA PRO A 123 -1.74 -28.31 2.42
C PRO A 123 -1.50 -26.83 2.22
N VAL A 124 -0.57 -26.26 2.97
CA VAL A 124 0.07 -24.97 2.76
C VAL A 124 1.48 -25.24 2.26
N TYR A 125 1.70 -25.04 0.98
CA TYR A 125 3.02 -25.16 0.34
C TYR A 125 3.79 -23.88 0.46
N SER A 126 5.00 -23.93 1.02
CA SER A 126 5.87 -22.76 1.07
C SER A 126 6.57 -22.54 -0.27
N LEU A 127 6.46 -21.32 -0.78
CA LEU A 127 7.25 -20.81 -1.90
C LEU A 127 8.42 -19.90 -1.42
N TYR A 128 8.79 -20.06 -0.14
CA TYR A 128 9.97 -19.44 0.47
C TYR A 128 10.69 -20.41 1.41
N GLY A 129 10.87 -21.64 0.93
CA GLY A 129 11.49 -22.74 1.63
C GLY A 129 12.43 -23.51 0.69
N SER A 130 12.23 -24.81 0.59
CA SER A 130 12.99 -25.71 -0.31
C SER A 130 12.89 -25.32 -1.79
N THR A 131 11.85 -24.62 -2.15
CA THR A 131 11.64 -24.07 -3.50
C THR A 131 11.09 -22.64 -3.44
N ARG A 132 11.33 -21.87 -4.51
CA ARG A 132 10.70 -20.56 -4.77
C ARG A 132 9.61 -20.66 -5.82
N MET A 133 9.51 -21.79 -6.50
CA MET A 133 8.59 -22.03 -7.59
C MET A 133 7.70 -23.23 -7.25
N PRO A 134 6.39 -23.19 -7.51
CA PRO A 134 5.53 -24.36 -7.35
C PRO A 134 6.07 -25.56 -8.15
N THR A 135 6.18 -26.71 -7.51
CA THR A 135 6.62 -27.95 -8.17
C THR A 135 5.43 -28.66 -8.86
N TYR A 136 5.74 -29.68 -9.67
CA TYR A 136 4.72 -30.50 -10.29
C TYR A 136 3.79 -31.15 -9.26
N GLU A 137 4.37 -31.70 -8.19
CA GLU A 137 3.65 -32.38 -7.13
C GLU A 137 2.68 -31.44 -6.40
N MET A 138 3.12 -30.20 -6.16
CA MET A 138 2.26 -29.18 -5.54
C MET A 138 1.07 -28.80 -6.43
N LEU A 139 1.26 -28.81 -7.76
CA LEU A 139 0.22 -28.42 -8.72
C LEU A 139 -0.61 -29.59 -9.26
N LEU A 140 -0.22 -30.84 -8.97
CA LEU A 140 -0.80 -32.01 -9.59
C LEU A 140 -2.33 -32.11 -9.41
N LYS A 141 -2.80 -31.81 -8.20
CA LYS A 141 -4.20 -32.00 -7.83
C LYS A 141 -5.09 -30.79 -8.15
N ILE A 142 -4.52 -29.61 -8.43
CA ILE A 142 -5.30 -28.42 -8.76
C ILE A 142 -5.64 -28.37 -10.25
N GLU A 143 -6.75 -27.74 -10.58
CA GLU A 143 -7.20 -27.49 -11.96
C GLU A 143 -6.96 -26.04 -12.38
N VAL A 144 -6.90 -25.11 -11.41
CA VAL A 144 -6.61 -23.68 -11.61
C VAL A 144 -5.82 -23.14 -10.42
N LEU A 145 -4.85 -22.29 -10.69
CA LEU A 145 -4.09 -21.56 -9.69
C LEU A 145 -4.59 -20.12 -9.63
N LEU A 146 -4.94 -19.63 -8.44
CA LEU A 146 -5.24 -18.22 -8.18
C LEU A 146 -4.03 -17.55 -7.55
N PHE A 147 -3.85 -16.26 -7.82
CA PHE A 147 -2.87 -15.40 -7.14
C PHE A 147 -3.57 -14.18 -6.56
N ASP A 148 -3.48 -14.00 -5.23
CA ASP A 148 -4.12 -12.93 -4.48
C ASP A 148 -3.22 -12.43 -3.34
N ILE A 149 -2.29 -11.54 -3.66
CA ILE A 149 -1.31 -10.95 -2.71
C ILE A 149 -1.17 -9.46 -2.97
N GLN A 150 -1.17 -8.65 -1.92
CA GLN A 150 -0.90 -7.22 -1.99
C GLN A 150 0.61 -6.95 -2.05
N ASP A 151 1.06 -6.29 -3.11
CA ASP A 151 2.42 -5.77 -3.27
C ASP A 151 2.59 -4.42 -2.54
N ILE A 152 3.84 -3.91 -2.49
CA ILE A 152 4.15 -2.58 -1.98
C ILE A 152 4.70 -1.61 -3.05
N GLY A 153 4.75 -2.00 -4.32
CA GLY A 153 5.19 -1.16 -5.43
C GLY A 153 6.70 -1.09 -5.66
N ALA A 154 7.48 -1.86 -4.89
CA ALA A 154 8.94 -1.90 -4.98
C ALA A 154 9.43 -3.18 -5.65
N ARG A 155 10.27 -3.05 -6.70
CA ARG A 155 10.86 -4.18 -7.42
C ARG A 155 11.50 -5.24 -6.53
N SER A 156 12.18 -4.81 -5.47
CA SER A 156 12.89 -5.70 -4.55
C SER A 156 11.99 -6.41 -3.53
N TYR A 157 10.70 -6.12 -3.51
CA TYR A 157 9.76 -6.79 -2.64
C TYR A 157 9.29 -8.11 -3.26
N THR A 158 9.62 -9.23 -2.65
CA THR A 158 9.64 -10.56 -3.28
C THR A 158 8.29 -11.17 -3.66
N TYR A 159 7.18 -10.55 -3.28
CA TYR A 159 5.85 -11.09 -3.60
C TYR A 159 5.59 -11.13 -5.10
N MET A 160 6.07 -10.13 -5.84
CA MET A 160 5.93 -10.13 -7.30
C MET A 160 6.92 -11.06 -7.97
N SER A 161 8.03 -11.37 -7.32
CA SER A 161 8.93 -12.45 -7.76
C SER A 161 8.24 -13.83 -7.65
N THR A 162 7.49 -14.05 -6.56
CA THR A 162 6.65 -15.24 -6.41
C THR A 162 5.60 -15.33 -7.53
N LEU A 163 4.97 -14.20 -7.92
CA LEU A 163 4.05 -14.15 -9.07
C LEU A 163 4.72 -14.61 -10.36
N GLN A 164 5.91 -14.09 -10.68
CA GLN A 164 6.64 -14.49 -11.88
C GLN A 164 6.96 -16.01 -11.86
N TYR A 165 7.40 -16.53 -10.73
CA TYR A 165 7.69 -17.95 -10.60
C TYR A 165 6.43 -18.83 -10.68
N CYS A 166 5.28 -18.32 -10.23
CA CYS A 166 4.00 -18.99 -10.45
C CYS A 166 3.62 -19.01 -11.94
N LEU A 167 3.89 -17.93 -12.70
CA LEU A 167 3.68 -17.91 -14.15
C LEU A 167 4.58 -18.95 -14.86
N VAL A 168 5.86 -19.02 -14.50
CA VAL A 168 6.80 -20.01 -15.05
C VAL A 168 6.32 -21.44 -14.76
N ALA A 169 5.88 -21.71 -13.52
CA ALA A 169 5.36 -23.02 -13.14
C ALA A 169 4.04 -23.36 -13.88
N ALA A 170 3.13 -22.38 -13.98
CA ALA A 170 1.86 -22.50 -14.69
C ALA A 170 2.09 -22.89 -16.16
N LYS A 171 3.03 -22.20 -16.84
CA LYS A 171 3.44 -22.56 -18.20
C LYS A 171 4.02 -23.95 -18.28
N LYS A 172 5.01 -24.23 -17.41
CA LYS A 172 5.74 -25.52 -17.41
C LYS A 172 4.84 -26.72 -17.21
N TYR A 173 3.83 -26.61 -16.34
CA TYR A 173 2.95 -27.70 -15.92
C TYR A 173 1.54 -27.59 -16.51
N ASN A 174 1.35 -26.69 -17.49
CA ASN A 174 0.08 -26.48 -18.20
C ASN A 174 -1.11 -26.29 -17.25
N LYS A 175 -0.97 -25.33 -16.32
CA LYS A 175 -2.01 -24.93 -15.38
C LYS A 175 -2.48 -23.51 -15.70
N PRO A 176 -3.80 -23.25 -15.80
CA PRO A 176 -4.32 -21.89 -15.87
C PRO A 176 -3.95 -21.12 -14.59
N LEU A 177 -3.49 -19.89 -14.75
CA LEU A 177 -3.23 -18.95 -13.64
C LEU A 177 -4.17 -17.76 -13.75
N ILE A 178 -4.93 -17.49 -12.70
CA ILE A 178 -5.79 -16.31 -12.59
C ILE A 178 -5.21 -15.38 -11.53
N VAL A 179 -4.86 -14.16 -11.92
CA VAL A 179 -4.36 -13.12 -11.02
C VAL A 179 -5.50 -12.18 -10.68
N LEU A 180 -5.74 -12.02 -9.39
CA LEU A 180 -6.76 -11.13 -8.83
C LEU A 180 -6.09 -9.78 -8.57
N ASP A 181 -6.46 -8.78 -9.37
CA ASP A 181 -5.74 -7.52 -9.39
C ASP A 181 -5.89 -6.73 -8.09
N ARG A 182 -4.81 -6.06 -7.68
CA ARG A 182 -4.71 -5.22 -6.48
C ARG A 182 -3.94 -3.94 -6.78
N PRO A 183 -4.28 -2.81 -6.13
CA PRO A 183 -3.64 -1.54 -6.38
C PRO A 183 -2.16 -1.56 -5.97
N ASN A 184 -1.37 -0.70 -6.59
CA ASN A 184 -0.03 -0.39 -6.15
C ASN A 184 -0.09 0.63 -5.00
N PRO A 185 0.42 0.33 -3.79
CA PRO A 185 0.34 1.26 -2.65
C PRO A 185 1.12 2.56 -2.84
N LEU A 186 2.16 2.56 -3.68
CA LEU A 186 2.86 3.80 -4.09
C LEU A 186 2.08 4.61 -5.13
N GLY A 187 0.99 4.07 -5.66
CA GLY A 187 0.26 4.65 -6.79
C GLY A 187 0.81 4.22 -8.15
N GLY A 188 -0.01 4.41 -9.19
CA GLY A 188 0.34 4.03 -10.56
C GLY A 188 1.19 5.06 -11.30
N MET A 189 1.33 6.27 -10.76
CA MET A 189 2.07 7.37 -11.38
C MET A 189 3.55 7.42 -10.96
N ILE A 190 3.93 6.74 -9.89
CA ILE A 190 5.31 6.71 -9.40
C ILE A 190 6.07 5.59 -10.13
N VAL A 191 6.87 5.97 -11.13
CA VAL A 191 7.78 5.10 -11.88
C VAL A 191 9.18 5.70 -11.80
N GLU A 192 10.07 5.11 -10.99
CA GLU A 192 11.29 5.77 -10.57
C GLU A 192 12.44 4.81 -10.27
N GLY A 193 13.65 5.39 -10.27
CA GLY A 193 14.88 4.67 -10.03
C GLY A 193 15.38 3.87 -11.26
N PRO A 194 16.61 3.33 -11.21
CA PRO A 194 17.20 2.63 -12.33
C PRO A 194 16.42 1.34 -12.66
N VAL A 195 16.30 1.07 -13.94
CA VAL A 195 15.80 -0.21 -14.44
C VAL A 195 16.85 -1.30 -14.19
N LEU A 196 16.39 -2.46 -13.68
CA LEU A 196 17.28 -3.59 -13.43
C LEU A 196 17.87 -4.12 -14.73
N GLU A 197 19.17 -4.28 -14.77
CA GLU A 197 19.87 -4.90 -15.90
C GLU A 197 19.93 -6.42 -15.75
N ASP A 198 19.99 -7.15 -16.87
CA ASP A 198 19.95 -8.61 -16.90
C ASP A 198 20.98 -9.31 -16.00
N PRO A 199 22.25 -8.86 -15.91
CA PRO A 199 23.25 -9.50 -15.05
C PRO A 199 22.91 -9.47 -13.54
N PHE A 200 22.03 -8.56 -13.11
CA PHE A 200 21.66 -8.38 -11.72
C PHE A 200 20.30 -9.02 -11.36
N LYS A 201 19.67 -9.71 -12.31
CA LYS A 201 18.42 -10.43 -12.04
C LYS A 201 18.62 -11.51 -10.98
N SER A 202 17.72 -11.54 -10.03
CA SER A 202 17.70 -12.50 -8.92
C SER A 202 16.28 -12.63 -8.39
N PHE A 203 16.07 -13.40 -7.32
CA PHE A 203 14.77 -13.45 -6.67
C PHE A 203 14.36 -12.10 -6.05
N MET A 204 15.31 -11.19 -5.76
CA MET A 204 15.03 -9.82 -5.28
C MET A 204 14.70 -8.83 -6.42
N GLY A 205 14.74 -9.30 -7.65
CA GLY A 205 14.43 -8.50 -8.83
C GLY A 205 14.46 -9.38 -10.07
N VAL A 206 13.30 -9.88 -10.47
CA VAL A 206 13.17 -10.98 -11.44
C VAL A 206 13.13 -10.52 -12.90
N ASP A 207 12.89 -9.22 -13.14
CA ASP A 207 12.79 -8.70 -14.52
C ASP A 207 13.25 -7.23 -14.57
N ASN A 208 13.41 -6.71 -15.79
CA ASN A 208 13.88 -5.34 -16.08
C ASN A 208 12.80 -4.31 -15.68
N LEU A 209 12.62 -4.11 -14.40
CA LEU A 209 11.71 -3.13 -13.81
C LEU A 209 12.50 -1.96 -13.19
N PRO A 210 11.97 -0.74 -13.17
CA PRO A 210 12.50 0.33 -12.33
C PRO A 210 12.30 -0.02 -10.84
N MET A 211 12.95 0.70 -9.95
CA MET A 211 12.87 0.44 -8.50
C MET A 211 11.44 0.59 -7.99
N ALA A 212 10.76 1.69 -8.32
CA ALA A 212 9.32 1.85 -8.20
C ALA A 212 8.71 1.60 -9.58
N HIS A 213 7.85 0.60 -9.71
CA HIS A 213 7.40 0.15 -11.02
C HIS A 213 6.06 0.74 -11.47
N GLY A 214 5.28 1.35 -10.58
CA GLY A 214 4.00 1.99 -10.89
C GLY A 214 2.92 1.07 -11.46
N MET A 215 3.06 -0.24 -11.33
CA MET A 215 2.13 -1.23 -11.89
C MET A 215 1.31 -1.90 -10.79
N THR A 216 0.06 -2.27 -11.09
CA THR A 216 -0.76 -3.15 -10.27
C THR A 216 -0.26 -4.60 -10.35
N ALA A 217 -0.74 -5.48 -9.46
CA ALA A 217 -0.38 -6.91 -9.51
C ALA A 217 -0.76 -7.55 -10.86
N GLY A 218 -1.93 -7.20 -11.40
CA GLY A 218 -2.39 -7.68 -12.70
C GLY A 218 -1.59 -7.15 -13.88
N GLU A 219 -1.13 -5.89 -13.81
CA GLU A 219 -0.25 -5.30 -14.83
C GLU A 219 1.12 -5.96 -14.81
N LEU A 220 1.69 -6.21 -13.61
CA LEU A 220 2.94 -6.97 -13.46
C LEU A 220 2.81 -8.39 -14.00
N ALA A 221 1.69 -9.06 -13.74
CA ALA A 221 1.45 -10.40 -14.29
C ALA A 221 1.51 -10.40 -15.83
N ARG A 222 0.86 -9.43 -16.49
CA ARG A 222 0.92 -9.29 -17.96
C ARG A 222 2.33 -8.95 -18.44
N PHE A 223 3.02 -8.06 -17.71
CA PHE A 223 4.39 -7.68 -18.03
C PHE A 223 5.34 -8.87 -17.97
N PHE A 224 5.31 -9.67 -16.91
CA PHE A 224 6.11 -10.88 -16.80
C PHE A 224 5.75 -11.93 -17.86
N ASN A 225 4.45 -12.07 -18.11
CA ASN A 225 3.97 -13.10 -19.04
C ASN A 225 4.29 -12.81 -20.51
N ARG A 226 4.75 -11.61 -20.88
CA ARG A 226 5.12 -11.25 -22.25
C ARG A 226 6.19 -12.20 -22.86
N ASN A 227 7.07 -12.75 -22.01
CA ASN A 227 8.15 -13.67 -22.41
C ASN A 227 7.92 -15.11 -21.92
N ILE A 228 6.96 -15.34 -21.00
CA ILE A 228 6.68 -16.67 -20.43
C ILE A 228 5.61 -17.40 -21.26
N GLY A 229 4.55 -16.71 -21.63
CA GLY A 229 3.44 -17.26 -22.42
C GLY A 229 2.64 -18.31 -21.66
N ALA A 230 2.40 -18.12 -20.34
CA ALA A 230 1.49 -18.95 -19.55
C ALA A 230 0.03 -18.66 -19.93
N ASP A 231 -0.85 -19.61 -19.67
CA ASP A 231 -2.31 -19.41 -19.71
C ASP A 231 -2.73 -18.52 -18.52
N LEU A 232 -2.72 -17.19 -18.78
CA LEU A 232 -2.95 -16.14 -17.79
C LEU A 232 -4.27 -15.43 -18.02
N THR A 233 -5.10 -15.40 -16.98
CA THR A 233 -6.26 -14.50 -16.88
C THR A 233 -6.00 -13.49 -15.77
N VAL A 234 -6.25 -12.21 -16.00
CA VAL A 234 -6.21 -11.16 -14.98
C VAL A 234 -7.63 -10.66 -14.75
N ILE A 235 -8.12 -10.80 -13.52
CA ILE A 235 -9.40 -10.23 -13.10
C ILE A 235 -9.14 -8.80 -12.62
N PRO A 236 -9.65 -7.78 -13.31
CA PRO A 236 -9.36 -6.40 -12.98
C PRO A 236 -10.06 -5.95 -11.69
N MET A 237 -9.58 -4.87 -11.11
CA MET A 237 -10.33 -4.08 -10.13
C MET A 237 -11.45 -3.29 -10.81
N GLU A 238 -12.51 -2.97 -10.07
CA GLU A 238 -13.52 -2.00 -10.49
C GLU A 238 -13.40 -0.70 -9.68
N GLY A 239 -13.53 0.44 -10.35
CA GLY A 239 -13.46 1.77 -9.74
C GLY A 239 -12.03 2.27 -9.46
N TYR A 240 -11.00 1.51 -9.81
CA TYR A 240 -9.59 1.93 -9.68
C TYR A 240 -9.14 2.74 -10.88
N ASN A 241 -8.43 3.83 -10.61
CA ASN A 241 -7.70 4.61 -11.60
C ASN A 241 -6.22 4.71 -11.20
N ARG A 242 -5.35 4.83 -12.20
CA ARG A 242 -3.90 4.84 -12.01
C ARG A 242 -3.38 6.03 -11.19
N ASP A 243 -4.08 7.15 -11.21
CA ASP A 243 -3.78 8.38 -10.46
C ASP A 243 -4.20 8.33 -8.99
N MET A 244 -4.93 7.30 -8.57
CA MET A 244 -5.30 7.10 -7.17
C MET A 244 -4.07 6.75 -6.33
N SER A 245 -3.91 7.42 -5.17
CA SER A 245 -3.12 6.90 -4.07
C SER A 245 -3.83 5.72 -3.40
N PHE A 246 -3.14 4.95 -2.57
CA PHE A 246 -3.81 3.85 -1.85
C PHE A 246 -4.96 4.35 -0.97
N ASN A 247 -4.80 5.53 -0.35
CA ASN A 247 -5.85 6.11 0.50
C ASN A 247 -7.12 6.47 -0.29
N ASP A 248 -6.99 6.86 -1.57
CA ASP A 248 -8.14 7.20 -2.41
C ASP A 248 -8.98 5.97 -2.78
N THR A 249 -8.41 4.78 -2.69
CA THR A 249 -9.12 3.53 -3.00
C THR A 249 -10.18 3.19 -1.97
N GLY A 250 -10.12 3.76 -0.75
CA GLY A 250 -10.98 3.40 0.37
C GLY A 250 -10.76 2.01 0.94
N LEU A 251 -9.69 1.32 0.50
CA LEU A 251 -9.35 -0.04 0.94
C LEU A 251 -8.62 -0.01 2.29
N PRO A 252 -8.81 -1.01 3.16
CA PRO A 252 -8.01 -1.17 4.36
C PRO A 252 -6.59 -1.60 3.98
N PHE A 253 -5.57 -0.93 4.53
CA PHE A 253 -4.20 -1.40 4.40
C PHE A 253 -3.96 -2.55 5.37
N VAL A 254 -3.62 -3.72 4.83
CA VAL A 254 -3.20 -4.88 5.62
C VAL A 254 -1.67 -4.93 5.64
N GLN A 255 -1.10 -5.03 6.83
CA GLN A 255 0.35 -5.20 7.01
C GLN A 255 0.90 -6.30 6.10
N THR A 256 1.83 -5.96 5.20
CA THR A 256 2.34 -6.92 4.22
C THR A 256 3.47 -7.80 4.76
N SER A 257 4.24 -7.29 5.73
CA SER A 257 5.31 -8.03 6.42
C SER A 257 5.55 -7.43 7.81
N PRO A 258 6.32 -8.09 8.70
CA PRO A 258 6.59 -7.57 10.05
C PRO A 258 7.19 -6.16 10.07
N ASN A 259 7.89 -5.76 8.99
CA ASN A 259 8.52 -4.44 8.87
C ASN A 259 7.72 -3.43 8.04
N ILE A 260 6.59 -3.82 7.46
CA ILE A 260 5.71 -2.94 6.66
C ILE A 260 4.30 -2.90 7.28
N PRO A 261 4.12 -2.27 8.45
CA PRO A 261 2.82 -2.24 9.13
C PRO A 261 1.82 -1.26 8.54
N ASP A 262 2.28 -0.26 7.77
CA ASP A 262 1.47 0.82 7.25
C ASP A 262 2.09 1.47 6.01
N LEU A 263 1.37 2.41 5.41
CA LEU A 263 1.79 3.11 4.19
C LEU A 263 3.06 3.97 4.37
N ASN A 264 3.32 4.53 5.56
CA ASN A 264 4.57 5.26 5.79
C ASN A 264 5.77 4.36 5.66
N SER A 265 5.65 3.10 6.11
CA SER A 265 6.69 2.08 5.94
C SER A 265 6.83 1.65 4.47
N VAL A 266 5.73 1.62 3.69
CA VAL A 266 5.77 1.40 2.23
C VAL A 266 6.57 2.49 1.53
N TYR A 267 6.25 3.76 1.78
CA TYR A 267 6.97 4.90 1.20
C TYR A 267 8.44 4.92 1.64
N GLY A 268 8.69 4.62 2.91
CA GLY A 268 10.04 4.58 3.47
C GLY A 268 10.90 3.41 2.97
N TYR A 269 10.31 2.31 2.54
CA TYR A 269 11.04 1.08 2.18
C TYR A 269 12.15 1.34 1.15
N MET A 270 11.85 1.98 0.02
CA MET A 270 12.88 2.31 -0.97
C MET A 270 13.78 3.46 -0.54
N ALA A 271 13.24 4.46 0.19
CA ALA A 271 14.00 5.61 0.63
C ALA A 271 15.08 5.25 1.68
N THR A 272 14.88 4.19 2.44
CA THR A 272 15.76 3.84 3.55
C THR A 272 16.42 2.47 3.43
N GLY A 273 15.86 1.57 2.63
CA GLY A 273 16.34 0.19 2.48
C GLY A 273 17.57 0.04 1.59
N LEU A 274 17.94 1.06 0.81
CA LEU A 274 19.10 1.00 -0.10
C LEU A 274 20.45 0.98 0.61
N GLY A 275 20.49 1.29 1.91
CA GLY A 275 21.72 1.38 2.69
C GLY A 275 22.28 0.04 3.17
N GLU A 276 21.62 -1.07 2.89
CA GLU A 276 22.08 -2.39 3.37
C GLU A 276 23.50 -2.69 2.90
N GLY A 277 24.40 -3.04 3.84
CA GLY A 277 25.81 -3.32 3.56
C GLY A 277 26.72 -2.10 3.44
N THR A 278 26.21 -0.86 3.50
CA THR A 278 27.00 0.37 3.36
C THR A 278 27.47 0.96 4.69
N GLY A 279 26.89 0.53 5.81
CA GLY A 279 27.03 1.17 7.13
C GLY A 279 25.92 2.20 7.40
N VAL A 280 25.18 2.62 6.35
CA VAL A 280 23.92 3.34 6.49
C VAL A 280 22.79 2.32 6.63
N PHE A 281 21.98 2.44 7.64
CA PHE A 281 20.93 1.46 7.93
C PHE A 281 19.58 2.12 8.22
N GLN A 282 18.53 1.37 8.00
CA GLN A 282 17.15 1.78 8.31
C GLN A 282 16.77 1.33 9.74
N ALA A 283 15.85 2.06 10.34
CA ALA A 283 15.20 1.69 11.59
C ALA A 283 13.72 2.06 11.59
N GLU A 284 13.00 1.70 12.64
CA GLU A 284 11.60 2.02 12.83
C GLU A 284 10.73 1.61 11.63
N LYS A 285 10.98 0.41 11.12
CA LYS A 285 10.17 -0.11 10.03
C LYS A 285 10.23 0.81 8.80
N PHE A 286 11.45 1.15 8.39
CA PHE A 286 11.78 2.00 7.24
C PHE A 286 11.41 3.49 7.37
N ARG A 287 11.14 4.00 8.59
CA ARG A 287 10.83 5.41 8.81
C ARG A 287 12.03 6.26 9.17
N TRP A 288 13.16 5.65 9.46
CA TRP A 288 14.42 6.30 9.84
C TRP A 288 15.59 5.73 9.04
N ILE A 289 16.54 6.59 8.70
CA ILE A 289 17.81 6.22 8.06
C ILE A 289 18.95 7.00 8.68
N GLY A 290 20.08 6.34 8.90
CA GLY A 290 21.26 6.94 9.48
C GLY A 290 22.42 5.96 9.59
N GLY A 291 23.46 6.36 10.35
CA GLY A 291 24.65 5.54 10.59
C GLY A 291 25.45 5.98 11.78
N GLU A 292 26.36 5.14 12.22
CA GLU A 292 27.23 5.42 13.36
C GLU A 292 28.09 6.66 13.09
N GLY A 293 28.10 7.60 14.06
CA GLY A 293 28.90 8.83 13.98
C GLY A 293 28.39 9.87 12.97
N LEU A 294 27.27 9.65 12.30
CA LEU A 294 26.69 10.63 11.39
C LEU A 294 26.12 11.84 12.17
N ASP A 295 26.41 13.05 11.73
CA ASP A 295 25.78 14.27 12.27
C ASP A 295 24.34 14.36 11.77
N ALA A 296 23.37 14.08 12.65
CA ALA A 296 21.95 14.04 12.33
C ALA A 296 21.42 15.41 11.86
N VAL A 297 21.91 16.52 12.46
CA VAL A 297 21.46 17.88 12.11
C VAL A 297 21.98 18.25 10.74
N ARG A 298 23.26 18.04 10.49
CA ARG A 298 23.85 18.34 9.19
C ARG A 298 23.28 17.50 8.07
N PHE A 299 23.01 16.23 8.36
CA PHE A 299 22.39 15.31 7.43
C PHE A 299 20.97 15.76 7.05
N ALA A 300 20.17 16.16 8.04
CA ALA A 300 18.83 16.72 7.82
C ALA A 300 18.86 18.03 7.00
N GLU A 301 19.82 18.94 7.30
CA GLU A 301 19.99 20.18 6.55
C GLU A 301 20.28 19.91 5.07
N LEU A 302 21.20 19.01 4.76
CA LEU A 302 21.52 18.67 3.37
C LEU A 302 20.33 18.05 2.64
N LEU A 303 19.63 17.10 3.26
CA LEU A 303 18.46 16.44 2.66
C LEU A 303 17.32 17.43 2.42
N ASN A 304 16.99 18.26 3.39
CA ASN A 304 15.95 19.29 3.24
C ASN A 304 16.36 20.37 2.24
N GLY A 305 17.65 20.74 2.21
CA GLY A 305 18.21 21.69 1.25
C GLY A 305 18.21 21.19 -0.19
N ALA A 306 18.14 19.86 -0.41
CA ALA A 306 18.07 19.26 -1.74
C ALA A 306 16.71 19.48 -2.45
N GLY A 307 15.70 19.99 -1.75
CA GLY A 307 14.38 20.26 -2.33
C GLY A 307 13.64 19.02 -2.80
N LEU A 308 13.79 17.89 -2.08
CA LEU A 308 13.09 16.65 -2.40
C LEU A 308 11.59 16.82 -2.12
N PRO A 309 10.72 16.64 -3.13
CA PRO A 309 9.30 16.93 -2.97
C PRO A 309 8.61 15.89 -2.07
N GLY A 310 7.55 16.30 -1.40
CA GLY A 310 6.66 15.43 -0.63
C GLY A 310 7.22 14.84 0.67
N VAL A 311 8.45 15.15 1.04
CA VAL A 311 9.10 14.64 2.25
C VAL A 311 9.83 15.73 3.02
N PHE A 312 9.86 15.59 4.34
CA PHE A 312 10.70 16.39 5.23
C PHE A 312 11.50 15.46 6.14
N PHE A 313 12.78 15.77 6.36
CA PHE A 313 13.70 14.96 7.13
C PHE A 313 13.93 15.62 8.50
N VAL A 314 13.51 14.95 9.56
CA VAL A 314 13.66 15.40 10.95
C VAL A 314 14.94 14.80 11.53
N PRO A 315 15.90 15.60 12.01
CA PRO A 315 17.10 15.06 12.62
C PRO A 315 16.75 14.23 13.87
N GLU A 316 17.31 13.05 13.97
CA GLU A 316 17.03 12.14 15.09
C GLU A 316 18.23 11.21 15.33
N THR A 317 18.75 11.23 16.57
CA THR A 317 19.87 10.39 16.98
C THR A 317 19.37 9.14 17.71
N ARG A 318 19.98 7.97 17.44
CA ARG A 318 19.68 6.67 18.04
C ARG A 318 20.94 6.03 18.60
N GLY A 319 21.14 6.15 19.91
CA GLY A 319 22.39 5.78 20.53
C GLY A 319 23.54 6.63 19.99
N THR A 320 24.53 5.98 19.39
CA THR A 320 25.68 6.61 18.73
C THR A 320 25.45 6.91 17.24
N ALA A 321 24.35 6.42 16.68
CA ALA A 321 23.99 6.64 15.28
C ALA A 321 23.18 7.92 15.11
N GLY A 322 23.66 8.83 14.28
CA GLY A 322 22.91 9.97 13.80
C GLY A 322 22.12 9.64 12.54
N GLY A 323 21.01 10.31 12.33
CA GLY A 323 20.18 10.07 11.17
C GLY A 323 19.00 11.00 11.08
N VAL A 324 18.04 10.62 10.24
CA VAL A 324 16.82 11.37 10.02
C VAL A 324 15.59 10.47 10.04
N ARG A 325 14.50 10.97 10.60
CA ARG A 325 13.18 10.39 10.46
C ARG A 325 12.47 11.05 9.27
N LEU A 326 11.86 10.23 8.43
CA LEU A 326 11.11 10.68 7.27
C LEU A 326 9.68 11.06 7.67
N GLU A 327 9.27 12.28 7.31
CA GLU A 327 7.88 12.74 7.36
C GLU A 327 7.36 12.87 5.92
N ILE A 328 6.57 11.92 5.48
CA ILE A 328 5.90 11.98 4.18
C ILE A 328 4.76 12.97 4.29
N ARG A 329 4.89 14.13 3.62
CA ARG A 329 3.92 15.24 3.66
C ARG A 329 2.96 15.22 2.49
N ASP A 330 3.44 14.74 1.34
CA ASP A 330 2.65 14.60 0.13
C ASP A 330 3.06 13.33 -0.63
N PRO A 331 2.28 12.25 -0.52
CA PRO A 331 2.61 10.99 -1.19
C PRO A 331 2.53 11.06 -2.72
N TYR A 332 1.81 12.03 -3.29
CA TYR A 332 1.69 12.16 -4.74
C TYR A 332 2.94 12.74 -5.41
N SER A 333 3.70 13.57 -4.68
CA SER A 333 4.94 14.17 -5.17
C SER A 333 6.21 13.50 -4.63
N PHE A 334 6.07 12.64 -3.62
CA PHE A 334 7.22 11.99 -2.98
C PHE A 334 7.92 11.01 -3.94
N ASN A 335 9.24 11.19 -4.11
CA ASN A 335 10.10 10.29 -4.87
C ASN A 335 10.97 9.46 -3.93
N PRO A 336 10.57 8.23 -3.57
CA PRO A 336 11.29 7.41 -2.61
C PRO A 336 12.67 6.95 -3.13
N ALA A 337 12.79 6.60 -4.41
CA ALA A 337 14.05 6.16 -4.99
C ALA A 337 15.09 7.29 -4.99
N LYS A 338 14.68 8.49 -5.44
CA LYS A 338 15.53 9.68 -5.43
C LYS A 338 15.97 10.03 -4.01
N SER A 339 15.03 10.02 -3.06
CA SER A 339 15.32 10.33 -1.65
C SER A 339 16.33 9.37 -1.05
N GLY A 340 16.24 8.08 -1.35
CA GLY A 340 17.21 7.07 -0.91
C GLY A 340 18.60 7.29 -1.46
N ILE A 341 18.73 7.61 -2.76
CA ILE A 341 20.02 7.91 -3.37
C ILE A 341 20.65 9.18 -2.76
N TYR A 342 19.88 10.24 -2.54
CA TYR A 342 20.39 11.45 -1.87
C TYR A 342 20.82 11.16 -0.42
N ALA A 343 20.06 10.33 0.30
CA ALA A 343 20.43 9.94 1.67
C ALA A 343 21.78 9.20 1.69
N LEU A 344 21.99 8.24 0.79
CA LEU A 344 23.27 7.54 0.69
C LEU A 344 24.41 8.46 0.29
N ALA A 345 24.20 9.33 -0.71
CA ALA A 345 25.21 10.25 -1.19
C ALA A 345 25.65 11.25 -0.08
N TYR A 346 24.71 11.81 0.63
CA TYR A 346 25.03 12.75 1.72
C TYR A 346 25.62 12.03 2.95
N ALA A 347 25.17 10.83 3.28
CA ALA A 347 25.82 10.04 4.33
C ALA A 347 27.31 9.75 3.97
N PHE A 348 27.56 9.34 2.74
CA PHE A 348 28.93 9.14 2.22
C PHE A 348 29.78 10.43 2.29
N MET A 349 29.20 11.60 2.03
CA MET A 349 29.90 12.89 2.13
C MET A 349 30.22 13.30 3.58
N LEU A 350 29.41 12.85 4.53
CA LEU A 350 29.48 13.24 5.94
C LEU A 350 30.29 12.24 6.81
N GLY A 351 30.55 11.04 6.32
CA GLY A 351 31.24 9.99 7.10
C GLY A 351 31.86 8.91 6.25
N ASP A 352 32.47 7.92 6.90
CA ASP A 352 33.18 6.81 6.23
C ASP A 352 32.24 5.66 5.83
N PHE A 353 31.15 5.99 5.13
CA PHE A 353 30.19 5.00 4.66
C PHE A 353 30.60 4.46 3.28
N LYS A 354 30.43 3.15 3.10
CA LYS A 354 30.71 2.52 1.80
C LYS A 354 29.56 2.69 0.84
N VAL A 355 29.86 3.04 -0.41
CA VAL A 355 28.90 2.91 -1.51
C VAL A 355 29.14 1.56 -2.15
N PRO A 356 28.13 0.66 -2.24
CA PRO A 356 28.28 -0.66 -2.83
C PRO A 356 28.52 -0.62 -4.33
#